data_597d30ef331da503650b2c040d4543ea
#
_entry.id   597d30ef331da503650b2c040d4543ea
#
_cell.length_a   1.000
_cell.length_b   1.000
_cell.length_c   1.000
_cell.angle_alpha   90.00
_cell.angle_beta   90.00
_cell.angle_gamma   90.00
#
_symmetry.space_group_name_H-M   'P 1'
#
loop_
_entity.id
_entity.type
_entity.pdbx_description
1 polymer ?
#
loop_
_entity_poly.entity_id
_entity_poly.type
_entity_poly.pdbx_seq_one_letter_code
_entity_poly.pdbx_strand_id
1 'polypeptide(L)'
;MQKKKQLHDKILILWLAYLGLTVGIYGLFAKILFTDFPILSVSFISLLMLHGPFLYLYVSSLINEGNKFNKKDLFHFVPFILFNVYLLISLLFPGGSSMITLNHTESGHHTPLLFNIFLILTVLSGPVYIFFTIRLFRKLDINIFNNFSSIENIKLNWLRNLVYSFGIIWTALMITTTTHHVFHLFSWSFCTDGMFLCLSVFIILIGFFGLKQQQIFVQDDNQKIEYITDNKAKYAGVSIKETDADRYEQELIEYMAKEKPYLDSGLTLSDLSTKLNIPAYQLSRIINEKLGLNFFDFVNQYRVEEVKAKIADPANDNLSLLGIAFESGFNTKSAFNRVFKKMTEQTPSEYKKQLKR
;
A
#
# COMPACT_ATOMS: atom_id res chain seq x y z
N MET A 1 19.63 -20.68 7.83
CA MET A 1 18.19 -20.90 8.18
C MET A 1 17.32 -20.24 7.12
N GLN A 2 16.50 -21.00 6.39
CA GLN A 2 15.54 -20.41 5.45
C GLN A 2 14.44 -19.71 6.29
N LYS A 3 14.27 -18.39 6.11
CA LYS A 3 13.15 -17.64 6.73
C LYS A 3 11.84 -18.28 6.30
N LYS A 4 10.95 -18.55 7.26
CA LYS A 4 9.59 -19.08 6.98
C LYS A 4 8.86 -18.09 6.07
N LYS A 5 8.43 -18.52 4.88
CA LYS A 5 7.71 -17.68 3.92
C LYS A 5 6.42 -17.17 4.55
N GLN A 6 6.23 -15.86 4.54
CA GLN A 6 5.04 -15.19 5.06
C GLN A 6 3.91 -15.19 4.02
N LEU A 7 2.70 -14.76 4.41
CA LEU A 7 1.52 -14.78 3.52
C LEU A 7 1.74 -13.91 2.28
N HIS A 8 2.29 -12.71 2.44
CA HIS A 8 2.57 -11.82 1.31
C HIS A 8 3.57 -12.41 0.31
N ASP A 9 4.59 -13.17 0.78
CA ASP A 9 5.51 -13.88 -0.12
C ASP A 9 4.80 -14.93 -0.95
N LYS A 10 3.88 -15.68 -0.33
CA LYS A 10 3.09 -16.71 -1.02
C LYS A 10 2.16 -16.10 -2.08
N ILE A 11 1.49 -15.01 -1.72
CA ILE A 11 0.61 -14.28 -2.66
C ILE A 11 1.43 -13.73 -3.83
N LEU A 12 2.59 -13.13 -3.54
CA LEU A 12 3.48 -12.59 -4.57
C LEU A 12 3.98 -13.68 -5.51
N ILE A 13 4.46 -14.79 -4.99
CA ILE A 13 4.97 -15.92 -5.78
C ILE A 13 3.84 -16.47 -6.68
N LEU A 14 2.64 -16.67 -6.13
CA LEU A 14 1.50 -17.16 -6.90
C LEU A 14 1.11 -16.17 -8.00
N TRP A 15 1.10 -14.89 -7.68
CA TRP A 15 0.78 -13.82 -8.64
C TRP A 15 1.82 -13.72 -9.75
N LEU A 16 3.10 -13.75 -9.42
CA LEU A 16 4.19 -13.73 -10.42
C LEU A 16 4.18 -14.96 -11.33
N ALA A 17 3.94 -16.16 -10.76
CA ALA A 17 3.79 -17.39 -11.55
C ALA A 17 2.61 -17.29 -12.53
N TYR A 18 1.47 -16.80 -12.04
CA TYR A 18 0.28 -16.54 -12.84
C TYR A 18 0.54 -15.50 -13.96
N LEU A 19 1.16 -14.38 -13.64
CA LEU A 19 1.52 -13.34 -14.59
C LEU A 19 2.47 -13.87 -15.67
N GLY A 20 3.52 -14.60 -15.26
CA GLY A 20 4.48 -15.21 -16.17
C GLY A 20 3.82 -16.20 -17.12
N LEU A 21 2.90 -17.03 -16.60
CA LEU A 21 2.12 -17.96 -17.42
C LEU A 21 1.24 -17.21 -18.44
N THR A 22 0.53 -16.17 -18.00
CA THR A 22 -0.35 -15.36 -18.85
C THR A 22 0.43 -14.69 -19.98
N VAL A 23 1.55 -14.04 -19.67
CA VAL A 23 2.41 -13.40 -20.68
C VAL A 23 3.04 -14.44 -21.60
N GLY A 24 3.47 -15.59 -21.06
CA GLY A 24 4.05 -16.67 -21.84
C GLY A 24 3.06 -17.28 -22.83
N ILE A 25 1.81 -17.56 -22.41
CA ILE A 25 0.76 -18.06 -23.29
C ILE A 25 0.46 -17.03 -24.41
N TYR A 26 0.35 -15.75 -24.05
CA TYR A 26 0.14 -14.70 -25.04
C TYR A 26 1.28 -14.66 -26.06
N GLY A 27 2.54 -14.60 -25.62
CA GLY A 27 3.68 -14.51 -26.50
C GLY A 27 3.86 -15.69 -27.46
N LEU A 28 3.49 -16.91 -27.03
CA LEU A 28 3.65 -18.12 -27.85
C LEU A 28 2.46 -18.42 -28.72
N PHE A 29 1.23 -18.14 -28.25
CA PHE A 29 0.01 -18.66 -28.85
C PHE A 29 -1.00 -17.58 -29.25
N ALA A 30 -0.70 -16.29 -29.11
CA ALA A 30 -1.66 -15.21 -29.35
C ALA A 30 -2.35 -15.34 -30.73
N LYS A 31 -1.60 -15.58 -31.80
CA LYS A 31 -2.16 -15.70 -33.14
C LYS A 31 -3.19 -16.84 -33.23
N ILE A 32 -2.84 -18.04 -32.76
CA ILE A 32 -3.72 -19.22 -32.79
C ILE A 32 -4.91 -19.02 -31.86
N LEU A 33 -4.67 -18.50 -30.65
CA LEU A 33 -5.70 -18.33 -29.62
C LEU A 33 -6.81 -17.38 -30.09
N PHE A 34 -6.45 -16.26 -30.70
CA PHE A 34 -7.41 -15.23 -31.10
C PHE A 34 -8.08 -15.48 -32.46
N THR A 35 -7.53 -16.34 -33.33
CA THR A 35 -8.13 -16.68 -34.62
C THR A 35 -8.96 -17.94 -34.56
N ASP A 36 -8.46 -19.03 -33.96
CA ASP A 36 -9.01 -20.35 -34.14
C ASP A 36 -9.90 -20.79 -32.96
N PHE A 37 -9.75 -20.15 -31.78
CA PHE A 37 -10.45 -20.54 -30.55
C PHE A 37 -11.14 -19.36 -29.83
N PRO A 38 -12.30 -18.86 -30.32
CA PRO A 38 -12.94 -17.65 -29.78
C PRO A 38 -13.25 -17.73 -28.28
N ILE A 39 -13.82 -18.79 -27.80
CA ILE A 39 -14.15 -18.94 -26.37
C ILE A 39 -12.90 -19.03 -25.51
N LEU A 40 -11.87 -19.71 -25.99
CA LEU A 40 -10.61 -19.82 -25.27
C LEU A 40 -9.92 -18.46 -25.20
N SER A 41 -10.01 -17.62 -26.24
CA SER A 41 -9.49 -16.26 -26.23
C SER A 41 -10.22 -15.36 -25.23
N VAL A 42 -11.55 -15.47 -25.13
CA VAL A 42 -12.33 -14.74 -24.12
C VAL A 42 -12.01 -15.23 -22.71
N SER A 43 -11.89 -16.54 -22.52
CA SER A 43 -11.46 -17.12 -21.23
C SER A 43 -10.07 -16.63 -20.85
N PHE A 44 -9.15 -16.52 -21.81
CA PHE A 44 -7.82 -15.95 -21.59
C PHE A 44 -7.87 -14.47 -21.20
N ILE A 45 -8.73 -13.67 -21.86
CA ILE A 45 -8.93 -12.26 -21.50
C ILE A 45 -9.54 -12.12 -20.09
N SER A 46 -10.44 -13.05 -19.70
CA SER A 46 -11.02 -13.05 -18.35
C SER A 46 -9.96 -13.13 -17.25
N LEU A 47 -8.79 -13.69 -17.54
CA LEU A 47 -7.66 -13.73 -16.62
C LEU A 47 -7.24 -12.31 -16.16
N LEU A 48 -7.42 -11.28 -16.97
CA LEU A 48 -7.12 -9.90 -16.59
C LEU A 48 -7.89 -9.45 -15.36
N MET A 49 -9.07 -10.02 -15.06
CA MET A 49 -9.84 -9.74 -13.86
C MET A 49 -9.09 -10.07 -12.57
N LEU A 50 -8.11 -10.98 -12.60
CA LEU A 50 -7.39 -11.45 -11.41
C LEU A 50 -6.26 -10.51 -10.96
N HIS A 51 -5.76 -9.64 -11.84
CA HIS A 51 -4.63 -8.77 -11.49
C HIS A 51 -4.98 -7.80 -10.36
N GLY A 52 -6.18 -7.23 -10.38
CA GLY A 52 -6.67 -6.35 -9.34
C GLY A 52 -6.76 -7.03 -7.96
N PRO A 53 -7.47 -8.15 -7.84
CA PRO A 53 -7.50 -8.97 -6.63
C PRO A 53 -6.13 -9.30 -6.06
N PHE A 54 -5.21 -9.81 -6.90
CA PHE A 54 -3.86 -10.14 -6.45
C PHE A 54 -3.09 -8.94 -5.92
N LEU A 55 -3.15 -7.79 -6.62
CA LEU A 55 -2.53 -6.54 -6.16
C LEU A 55 -3.07 -6.13 -4.77
N TYR A 56 -4.39 -6.10 -4.64
CA TYR A 56 -5.06 -5.74 -3.39
C TYR A 56 -4.69 -6.68 -2.24
N LEU A 57 -4.75 -8.00 -2.47
CA LEU A 57 -4.43 -9.01 -1.47
C LEU A 57 -2.96 -8.96 -1.06
N TYR A 58 -2.04 -8.74 -2.00
CA TYR A 58 -0.63 -8.56 -1.71
C TYR A 58 -0.39 -7.35 -0.80
N VAL A 59 -0.91 -6.18 -1.16
CA VAL A 59 -0.79 -4.96 -0.34
C VAL A 59 -1.49 -5.12 1.01
N SER A 60 -2.68 -5.71 1.03
CA SER A 60 -3.41 -6.01 2.25
C SER A 60 -2.62 -6.90 3.21
N SER A 61 -1.96 -7.94 2.67
CA SER A 61 -1.14 -8.87 3.47
C SER A 61 0.16 -8.25 4.02
N LEU A 62 0.66 -7.18 3.39
CA LEU A 62 1.79 -6.40 3.91
C LEU A 62 1.40 -5.46 5.05
N ILE A 63 0.16 -4.97 5.03
CA ILE A 63 -0.32 -3.93 5.95
C ILE A 63 -0.99 -4.53 7.19
N ASN A 64 -1.73 -5.62 7.00
CA ASN A 64 -2.51 -6.21 8.09
C ASN A 64 -1.64 -7.12 8.98
N GLU A 65 -1.81 -6.97 10.28
CA GLU A 65 -1.27 -7.87 11.28
C GLU A 65 -1.93 -9.25 11.16
N GLY A 66 -1.12 -10.27 11.09
CA GLY A 66 -1.59 -11.65 11.07
C GLY A 66 -1.39 -12.33 9.71
N ASN A 67 -0.46 -13.26 9.69
CA ASN A 67 -0.08 -14.09 8.53
C ASN A 67 -1.20 -15.09 8.14
N LYS A 68 -2.50 -14.66 8.24
CA LYS A 68 -3.66 -15.53 7.99
C LYS A 68 -4.50 -14.99 6.84
N PHE A 69 -4.74 -15.86 5.87
CA PHE A 69 -5.69 -15.63 4.79
C PHE A 69 -7.12 -15.65 5.36
N ASN A 70 -7.90 -14.62 5.05
CA ASN A 70 -9.31 -14.57 5.47
C ASN A 70 -10.16 -15.25 4.39
N LYS A 71 -11.11 -16.12 4.79
CA LYS A 71 -12.05 -16.75 3.84
C LYS A 71 -12.85 -15.73 3.02
N LYS A 72 -13.06 -14.51 3.55
CA LYS A 72 -13.71 -13.42 2.83
C LYS A 72 -12.89 -12.94 1.62
N ASP A 73 -11.58 -13.12 1.62
CA ASP A 73 -10.73 -12.72 0.49
C ASP A 73 -11.00 -13.55 -0.77
N LEU A 74 -11.62 -14.74 -0.63
CA LEU A 74 -12.07 -15.56 -1.76
C LEU A 74 -13.18 -14.91 -2.59
N PHE A 75 -13.98 -14.01 -2.00
CA PHE A 75 -15.02 -13.29 -2.74
C PHE A 75 -14.47 -12.41 -3.87
N HIS A 76 -13.21 -12.00 -3.78
CA HIS A 76 -12.57 -11.23 -4.85
C HIS A 76 -12.39 -12.02 -6.15
N PHE A 77 -12.42 -13.35 -6.10
CA PHE A 77 -12.28 -14.23 -7.25
C PHE A 77 -13.62 -14.66 -7.86
N VAL A 78 -14.74 -14.40 -7.17
CA VAL A 78 -16.08 -14.83 -7.59
C VAL A 78 -16.45 -14.31 -8.98
N PRO A 79 -16.24 -13.02 -9.36
CA PRO A 79 -16.60 -12.54 -10.70
C PRO A 79 -15.88 -13.30 -11.81
N PHE A 80 -14.60 -13.62 -11.63
CA PHE A 80 -13.81 -14.42 -12.56
C PHE A 80 -14.38 -15.84 -12.71
N ILE A 81 -14.69 -16.49 -11.59
CA ILE A 81 -15.25 -17.85 -11.60
C ILE A 81 -16.59 -17.86 -12.32
N LEU A 82 -17.49 -16.93 -12.00
CA LEU A 82 -18.81 -16.83 -12.64
C LEU A 82 -18.70 -16.59 -14.14
N PHE A 83 -17.76 -15.74 -14.58
CA PHE A 83 -17.55 -15.51 -16.00
C PHE A 83 -17.10 -16.79 -16.73
N ASN A 84 -16.13 -17.52 -16.20
CA ASN A 84 -15.65 -18.74 -16.84
C ASN A 84 -16.69 -19.88 -16.77
N VAL A 85 -17.50 -19.97 -15.71
CA VAL A 85 -18.67 -20.89 -15.68
C VAL A 85 -19.68 -20.52 -16.76
N TYR A 86 -19.97 -19.22 -16.93
CA TYR A 86 -20.84 -18.75 -18.01
C TYR A 86 -20.31 -19.15 -19.41
N LEU A 87 -19.01 -18.96 -19.67
CA LEU A 87 -18.36 -19.36 -20.92
C LEU A 87 -18.44 -20.85 -21.13
N LEU A 88 -18.20 -21.64 -20.09
CA LEU A 88 -18.29 -23.11 -20.17
C LEU A 88 -19.72 -23.56 -20.48
N ILE A 89 -20.74 -22.99 -19.83
CA ILE A 89 -22.16 -23.30 -20.11
C ILE A 89 -22.48 -22.91 -21.54
N SER A 90 -22.01 -21.79 -22.06
CA SER A 90 -22.27 -21.35 -23.44
C SER A 90 -21.77 -22.35 -24.49
N LEU A 91 -20.75 -23.17 -24.18
CA LEU A 91 -20.30 -24.25 -25.07
C LEU A 91 -21.33 -25.40 -25.22
N LEU A 92 -22.22 -25.56 -24.25
CA LEU A 92 -23.20 -26.62 -24.23
C LEU A 92 -24.44 -26.34 -25.14
N PHE A 93 -24.59 -25.06 -25.57
CA PHE A 93 -25.69 -24.66 -26.42
C PHE A 93 -25.30 -24.62 -27.90
N PRO A 94 -26.10 -25.12 -28.84
CA PRO A 94 -25.86 -24.98 -30.28
C PRO A 94 -25.73 -23.47 -30.65
N GLY A 95 -24.63 -23.12 -31.31
CA GLY A 95 -24.39 -21.72 -31.70
C GLY A 95 -23.89 -20.80 -30.58
N GLY A 96 -23.74 -21.29 -29.34
CA GLY A 96 -23.25 -20.48 -28.22
C GLY A 96 -21.83 -19.94 -28.43
N SER A 97 -20.96 -20.71 -29.08
CA SER A 97 -19.61 -20.29 -29.43
C SER A 97 -19.55 -19.14 -30.44
N SER A 98 -20.49 -19.10 -31.42
CA SER A 98 -20.54 -18.03 -32.44
C SER A 98 -21.09 -16.72 -31.91
N MET A 99 -21.83 -16.73 -30.79
CA MET A 99 -22.34 -15.51 -30.12
C MET A 99 -21.32 -14.86 -29.20
N ILE A 100 -20.27 -15.61 -28.82
CA ILE A 100 -19.23 -15.16 -27.88
C ILE A 100 -17.92 -14.95 -28.64
N THR A 101 -17.83 -13.87 -29.41
CA THR A 101 -16.64 -13.51 -30.16
C THR A 101 -16.23 -12.09 -29.86
N LEU A 102 -14.92 -11.82 -29.88
CA LEU A 102 -14.35 -10.47 -29.73
C LEU A 102 -14.32 -9.70 -31.06
N ASN A 103 -14.44 -10.42 -32.19
CA ASN A 103 -14.44 -9.86 -33.55
C ASN A 103 -15.86 -9.77 -34.08
N HIS A 104 -16.43 -8.57 -34.15
CA HIS A 104 -17.78 -8.30 -34.61
C HIS A 104 -17.91 -8.04 -36.14
N THR A 105 -16.85 -8.25 -36.92
CA THR A 105 -16.80 -7.76 -38.31
C THR A 105 -17.61 -8.58 -39.32
N GLU A 106 -18.10 -9.76 -38.99
CA GLU A 106 -18.70 -10.63 -40.02
C GLU A 106 -20.11 -11.22 -39.73
N SER A 107 -20.60 -11.13 -38.51
CA SER A 107 -21.93 -11.70 -38.20
C SER A 107 -22.82 -10.65 -37.51
N GLY A 108 -23.93 -10.28 -38.13
CA GLY A 108 -24.94 -9.37 -37.56
C GLY A 108 -25.64 -9.88 -36.29
N HIS A 109 -24.98 -10.67 -35.50
CA HIS A 109 -25.47 -11.24 -34.26
C HIS A 109 -25.17 -10.28 -33.08
N HIS A 110 -26.20 -9.91 -32.34
CA HIS A 110 -26.06 -9.15 -31.10
C HIS A 110 -25.40 -10.03 -30.02
N THR A 111 -24.30 -9.52 -29.43
CA THR A 111 -23.68 -10.18 -28.27
C THR A 111 -24.66 -10.26 -27.10
N PRO A 112 -24.71 -11.35 -26.36
CA PRO A 112 -25.54 -11.46 -25.17
C PRO A 112 -25.24 -10.37 -24.15
N LEU A 113 -26.29 -9.77 -23.57
CA LEU A 113 -26.13 -8.72 -22.55
C LEU A 113 -25.22 -9.14 -21.40
N LEU A 114 -25.37 -10.39 -20.95
CA LEU A 114 -24.56 -10.93 -19.84
C LEU A 114 -23.06 -10.99 -20.20
N PHE A 115 -22.72 -11.33 -21.43
CA PHE A 115 -21.37 -11.32 -21.93
C PHE A 115 -20.76 -9.90 -21.88
N ASN A 116 -21.50 -8.90 -22.36
CA ASN A 116 -21.05 -7.50 -22.29
C ASN A 116 -20.85 -7.02 -20.86
N ILE A 117 -21.72 -7.44 -19.92
CA ILE A 117 -21.53 -7.13 -18.48
C ILE A 117 -20.21 -7.70 -17.97
N PHE A 118 -19.88 -8.96 -18.30
CA PHE A 118 -18.61 -9.54 -17.87
C PHE A 118 -17.39 -8.86 -18.49
N LEU A 119 -17.46 -8.45 -19.76
CA LEU A 119 -16.39 -7.64 -20.37
C LEU A 119 -16.20 -6.30 -19.64
N ILE A 120 -17.29 -5.61 -19.32
CA ILE A 120 -17.23 -4.36 -18.54
C ILE A 120 -16.62 -4.63 -17.16
N LEU A 121 -16.99 -5.69 -16.47
CA LEU A 121 -16.39 -6.06 -15.18
C LEU A 121 -14.90 -6.35 -15.29
N THR A 122 -14.46 -6.98 -16.40
CA THR A 122 -13.03 -7.19 -16.66
C THR A 122 -12.27 -5.88 -16.77
N VAL A 123 -12.82 -4.93 -17.54
CA VAL A 123 -12.26 -3.59 -17.72
C VAL A 123 -12.21 -2.83 -16.40
N LEU A 124 -13.28 -2.84 -15.62
CA LEU A 124 -13.40 -2.12 -14.35
C LEU A 124 -12.60 -2.73 -13.20
N SER A 125 -12.24 -4.01 -13.29
CA SER A 125 -11.48 -4.70 -12.24
C SER A 125 -10.22 -3.93 -11.85
N GLY A 126 -9.39 -3.51 -12.80
CA GLY A 126 -8.16 -2.75 -12.53
C GLY A 126 -8.43 -1.46 -11.73
N PRO A 127 -9.19 -0.49 -12.25
CA PRO A 127 -9.49 0.76 -11.57
C PRO A 127 -10.11 0.59 -10.18
N VAL A 128 -11.04 -0.34 -10.02
CA VAL A 128 -11.71 -0.61 -8.74
C VAL A 128 -10.70 -1.08 -7.69
N TYR A 129 -9.85 -2.06 -8.02
CA TYR A 129 -8.87 -2.57 -7.08
C TYR A 129 -7.71 -1.60 -6.82
N ILE A 130 -7.33 -0.77 -7.80
CA ILE A 130 -6.39 0.33 -7.57
C ILE A 130 -6.97 1.33 -6.55
N PHE A 131 -8.24 1.68 -6.67
CA PHE A 131 -8.91 2.54 -5.70
C PHE A 131 -8.93 1.96 -4.28
N PHE A 132 -9.25 0.67 -4.13
CA PHE A 132 -9.18 -0.01 -2.83
C PHE A 132 -7.75 -0.08 -2.29
N THR A 133 -6.75 -0.32 -3.14
CA THR A 133 -5.34 -0.33 -2.75
C THR A 133 -4.85 1.05 -2.28
N ILE A 134 -5.28 2.13 -2.94
CA ILE A 134 -4.98 3.50 -2.49
C ILE A 134 -5.58 3.77 -1.10
N ARG A 135 -6.79 3.28 -0.83
CA ARG A 135 -7.38 3.37 0.52
C ARG A 135 -6.57 2.62 1.57
N LEU A 136 -6.01 1.46 1.23
CA LEU A 136 -5.12 0.73 2.12
C LEU A 136 -3.85 1.52 2.44
N PHE A 137 -3.24 2.20 1.47
CA PHE A 137 -2.08 3.05 1.73
C PHE A 137 -2.40 4.23 2.67
N ARG A 138 -3.57 4.84 2.54
CA ARG A 138 -4.01 5.89 3.48
C ARG A 138 -4.15 5.34 4.91
N LYS A 139 -4.74 4.16 5.05
CA LYS A 139 -4.85 3.49 6.35
C LYS A 139 -3.47 3.15 6.92
N LEU A 140 -2.55 2.68 6.08
CA LEU A 140 -1.17 2.42 6.45
C LEU A 140 -0.47 3.68 6.98
N ASP A 141 -0.60 4.81 6.27
CA ASP A 141 0.01 6.08 6.71
C ASP A 141 -0.48 6.47 8.11
N ILE A 142 -1.80 6.41 8.35
CA ILE A 142 -2.36 6.72 9.68
C ILE A 142 -1.76 5.80 10.76
N ASN A 143 -1.69 4.49 10.48
CA ASN A 143 -1.13 3.54 11.43
C ASN A 143 0.36 3.80 11.69
N ILE A 144 1.15 4.12 10.66
CA ILE A 144 2.57 4.46 10.80
C ILE A 144 2.74 5.71 11.65
N PHE A 145 2.01 6.78 11.36
CA PHE A 145 2.10 8.04 12.12
C PHE A 145 1.63 7.90 13.58
N ASN A 146 0.73 6.97 13.86
CA ASN A 146 0.24 6.74 15.22
C ASN A 146 1.15 5.82 16.05
N ASN A 147 2.08 5.07 15.45
CA ASN A 147 2.87 4.08 16.17
C ASN A 147 4.38 4.33 16.15
N PHE A 148 4.90 5.08 15.16
CA PHE A 148 6.33 5.23 14.95
C PHE A 148 6.78 6.69 14.96
N SER A 149 7.90 6.97 15.62
CA SER A 149 8.53 8.30 15.63
C SER A 149 9.46 8.54 14.43
N SER A 150 9.80 7.48 13.69
CA SER A 150 10.60 7.51 12.46
C SER A 150 9.95 6.64 11.40
N ILE A 151 9.82 7.16 10.18
CA ILE A 151 8.96 6.55 9.14
C ILE A 151 9.68 6.25 7.82
N GLU A 152 10.96 6.63 7.70
CA GLU A 152 11.69 6.58 6.43
C GLU A 152 11.86 5.15 5.90
N ASN A 153 12.13 4.19 6.77
CA ASN A 153 12.36 2.78 6.40
C ASN A 153 11.07 1.96 6.33
N ILE A 154 9.94 2.51 6.79
CA ILE A 154 8.67 1.80 6.91
C ILE A 154 7.74 2.13 5.76
N LYS A 155 7.89 3.31 5.13
CA LYS A 155 7.06 3.72 4.00
C LYS A 155 7.28 2.84 2.78
N LEU A 156 6.18 2.27 2.25
CA LEU A 156 6.16 1.52 0.99
C LEU A 156 6.11 2.45 -0.24
N ASN A 157 6.97 3.48 -0.26
CA ASN A 157 6.94 4.47 -1.35
C ASN A 157 7.17 3.84 -2.73
N TRP A 158 8.06 2.85 -2.83
CA TRP A 158 8.32 2.13 -4.08
C TRP A 158 7.07 1.40 -4.58
N LEU A 159 6.35 0.71 -3.67
CA LEU A 159 5.12 -0.02 -4.03
C LEU A 159 3.99 0.95 -4.39
N ARG A 160 3.88 2.05 -3.67
CA ARG A 160 2.91 3.12 -3.96
C ARG A 160 3.13 3.72 -5.34
N ASN A 161 4.38 4.08 -5.66
CA ASN A 161 4.72 4.61 -6.98
C ASN A 161 4.45 3.59 -8.09
N LEU A 162 4.76 2.33 -7.84
CA LEU A 162 4.49 1.24 -8.78
C LEU A 162 2.99 1.05 -9.01
N VAL A 163 2.17 1.06 -7.96
CA VAL A 163 0.69 0.97 -8.06
C VAL A 163 0.13 2.16 -8.84
N TYR A 164 0.60 3.38 -8.56
CA TYR A 164 0.14 4.57 -9.29
C TYR A 164 0.55 4.52 -10.76
N SER A 165 1.79 4.16 -11.06
CA SER A 165 2.27 4.02 -12.44
C SER A 165 1.47 2.97 -13.20
N PHE A 166 1.22 1.81 -12.59
CA PHE A 166 0.38 0.76 -13.18
C PHE A 166 -1.05 1.26 -13.42
N GLY A 167 -1.64 1.98 -12.46
CA GLY A 167 -2.97 2.58 -12.61
C GLY A 167 -3.06 3.57 -13.76
N ILE A 168 -2.06 4.41 -13.95
CA ILE A 168 -1.99 5.37 -15.05
C ILE A 168 -1.89 4.63 -16.39
N ILE A 169 -0.98 3.65 -16.48
CA ILE A 169 -0.78 2.85 -17.70
C ILE A 169 -2.05 2.08 -18.05
N TRP A 170 -2.67 1.40 -17.06
CA TRP A 170 -3.92 0.68 -17.26
C TRP A 170 -5.03 1.59 -17.78
N THR A 171 -5.19 2.75 -17.17
CA THR A 171 -6.22 3.74 -17.58
C THR A 171 -5.95 4.24 -19.01
N ALA A 172 -4.70 4.51 -19.35
CA ALA A 172 -4.32 4.93 -20.69
C ALA A 172 -4.63 3.85 -21.74
N LEU A 173 -4.32 2.58 -21.44
CA LEU A 173 -4.63 1.45 -22.32
C LEU A 173 -6.15 1.26 -22.48
N MET A 174 -6.93 1.45 -21.42
CA MET A 174 -8.41 1.40 -21.48
C MET A 174 -8.97 2.50 -22.39
N ILE A 175 -8.47 3.72 -22.26
CA ILE A 175 -8.85 4.83 -23.14
C ILE A 175 -8.49 4.51 -24.60
N THR A 176 -7.28 4.00 -24.84
CA THR A 176 -6.80 3.64 -26.18
C THR A 176 -7.68 2.55 -26.81
N THR A 177 -8.00 1.50 -26.04
CA THR A 177 -8.86 0.40 -26.50
C THR A 177 -10.28 0.88 -26.80
N THR A 178 -10.86 1.72 -25.94
CA THR A 178 -12.19 2.33 -26.15
C THR A 178 -12.17 3.22 -27.39
N THR A 179 -11.14 4.03 -27.56
CA THR A 179 -10.98 4.92 -28.74
C THR A 179 -10.85 4.08 -30.02
N HIS A 180 -10.17 2.94 -29.97
CA HIS A 180 -10.12 2.02 -31.12
C HIS A 180 -11.53 1.53 -31.48
N HIS A 181 -12.31 1.06 -30.50
CA HIS A 181 -13.65 0.54 -30.78
C HIS A 181 -14.63 1.60 -31.29
N VAL A 182 -14.50 2.85 -30.85
CA VAL A 182 -15.42 3.94 -31.24
C VAL A 182 -14.96 4.67 -32.51
N PHE A 183 -13.65 4.92 -32.62
CA PHE A 183 -13.08 5.77 -33.69
C PHE A 183 -12.15 5.05 -34.64
N HIS A 184 -11.85 3.76 -34.42
CA HIS A 184 -10.94 2.91 -35.21
C HIS A 184 -9.53 3.50 -35.42
N LEU A 185 -9.03 4.30 -34.44
CA LEU A 185 -7.74 5.01 -34.56
C LEU A 185 -6.51 4.13 -34.34
N PHE A 186 -6.65 3.01 -33.61
CA PHE A 186 -5.54 2.11 -33.28
C PHE A 186 -5.91 0.68 -33.69
N SER A 187 -4.89 -0.15 -34.00
CA SER A 187 -5.12 -1.57 -34.28
C SER A 187 -5.34 -2.35 -32.96
N TRP A 188 -6.11 -3.43 -33.04
CA TRP A 188 -6.27 -4.36 -31.91
C TRP A 188 -4.93 -4.90 -31.42
N SER A 189 -4.03 -5.28 -32.33
CA SER A 189 -2.68 -5.76 -31.98
C SER A 189 -1.88 -4.74 -31.21
N PHE A 190 -1.93 -3.46 -31.62
CA PHE A 190 -1.24 -2.39 -30.88
C PHE A 190 -1.71 -2.27 -29.43
N CYS A 191 -3.03 -2.35 -29.21
CA CYS A 191 -3.59 -2.25 -27.86
C CYS A 191 -3.21 -3.46 -27.00
N THR A 192 -3.31 -4.69 -27.53
CA THR A 192 -3.02 -5.92 -26.79
C THR A 192 -1.51 -6.09 -26.55
N ASP A 193 -0.67 -5.89 -27.55
CA ASP A 193 0.78 -5.99 -27.40
C ASP A 193 1.32 -4.96 -26.39
N GLY A 194 0.82 -3.72 -26.46
CA GLY A 194 1.14 -2.67 -25.50
C GLY A 194 0.78 -3.05 -24.07
N MET A 195 -0.39 -3.64 -23.85
CA MET A 195 -0.82 -4.11 -22.56
C MET A 195 0.09 -5.21 -22.00
N PHE A 196 0.41 -6.23 -22.80
CA PHE A 196 1.29 -7.32 -22.36
C PHE A 196 2.75 -6.88 -22.15
N LEU A 197 3.23 -5.90 -22.93
CA LEU A 197 4.52 -5.27 -22.66
C LEU A 197 4.52 -4.56 -21.30
N CYS A 198 3.51 -3.77 -21.01
CA CYS A 198 3.37 -3.10 -19.70
C CYS A 198 3.28 -4.10 -18.54
N LEU A 199 2.53 -5.19 -18.70
CA LEU A 199 2.48 -6.27 -17.72
C LEU A 199 3.85 -6.92 -17.51
N SER A 200 4.63 -7.13 -18.57
CA SER A 200 5.98 -7.71 -18.48
C SER A 200 6.92 -6.81 -17.67
N VAL A 201 6.91 -5.51 -17.94
CA VAL A 201 7.67 -4.53 -17.14
C VAL A 201 7.22 -4.53 -15.69
N PHE A 202 5.91 -4.55 -15.45
CA PHE A 202 5.35 -4.60 -14.10
C PHE A 202 5.80 -5.86 -13.33
N ILE A 203 5.81 -7.03 -13.97
CA ILE A 203 6.31 -8.30 -13.38
C ILE A 203 7.75 -8.15 -12.90
N ILE A 204 8.62 -7.59 -13.74
CA ILE A 204 10.03 -7.40 -13.41
C ILE A 204 10.17 -6.47 -12.19
N LEU A 205 9.47 -5.35 -12.21
CA LEU A 205 9.54 -4.36 -11.13
C LEU A 205 9.00 -4.90 -9.81
N ILE A 206 7.80 -5.50 -9.80
CA ILE A 206 7.21 -6.03 -8.56
C ILE A 206 7.98 -7.25 -8.05
N GLY A 207 8.52 -8.09 -8.94
CA GLY A 207 9.38 -9.21 -8.58
C GLY A 207 10.67 -8.73 -7.90
N PHE A 208 11.36 -7.76 -8.50
CA PHE A 208 12.59 -7.22 -7.97
C PHE A 208 12.41 -6.52 -6.61
N PHE A 209 11.44 -5.62 -6.50
CA PHE A 209 11.20 -4.88 -5.26
C PHE A 209 10.44 -5.70 -4.22
N GLY A 210 9.46 -6.49 -4.64
CA GLY A 210 8.61 -7.26 -3.73
C GLY A 210 9.36 -8.37 -3.00
N LEU A 211 10.30 -9.05 -3.66
CA LEU A 211 11.12 -10.09 -3.02
C LEU A 211 12.12 -9.51 -1.99
N LYS A 212 12.46 -8.22 -2.09
CA LYS A 212 13.32 -7.52 -1.13
C LYS A 212 12.53 -6.95 0.07
N GLN A 213 11.22 -6.84 -0.06
CA GLN A 213 10.39 -6.25 0.99
C GLN A 213 10.30 -7.15 2.22
N GLN A 214 10.53 -6.57 3.38
CA GLN A 214 10.23 -7.21 4.67
C GLN A 214 8.86 -6.73 5.17
N GLN A 215 8.22 -7.54 6.01
CA GLN A 215 6.97 -7.14 6.66
C GLN A 215 7.19 -5.87 7.49
N ILE A 216 6.26 -4.91 7.39
CA ILE A 216 6.38 -3.62 8.07
C ILE A 216 6.19 -3.79 9.57
N PHE A 217 5.22 -4.61 9.95
CA PHE A 217 4.91 -4.94 11.32
C PHE A 217 5.40 -6.36 11.61
N VAL A 218 6.65 -6.49 12.05
CA VAL A 218 7.19 -7.78 12.51
C VAL A 218 6.65 -8.03 13.91
N GLN A 219 5.82 -9.04 14.08
CA GLN A 219 5.62 -9.64 15.40
C GLN A 219 6.92 -10.36 15.77
N ASP A 220 7.67 -9.80 16.70
CA ASP A 220 8.68 -10.57 17.40
C ASP A 220 7.91 -11.61 18.24
N ASP A 221 8.16 -12.91 18.00
CA ASP A 221 7.46 -14.02 18.67
C ASP A 221 7.57 -13.95 20.21
N ASN A 222 8.49 -13.13 20.74
CA ASN A 222 8.76 -12.96 22.17
C ASN A 222 8.20 -11.68 22.80
N GLN A 223 7.71 -10.70 22.01
CA GLN A 223 7.04 -9.52 22.53
C GLN A 223 5.75 -9.29 21.70
N LYS A 224 4.60 -9.35 22.39
CA LYS A 224 3.34 -8.84 21.82
C LYS A 224 3.45 -7.32 21.73
N ILE A 225 4.10 -6.83 20.68
CA ILE A 225 4.07 -5.40 20.35
C ILE A 225 2.63 -5.09 19.91
N GLU A 226 1.87 -4.44 20.77
CA GLU A 226 0.52 -4.03 20.45
C GLU A 226 0.56 -2.78 19.56
N TYR A 227 0.54 -2.98 18.25
CA TYR A 227 0.35 -1.87 17.33
C TYR A 227 -1.10 -1.41 17.39
N ILE A 228 -1.31 -0.11 17.50
CA ILE A 228 -2.64 0.45 17.37
C ILE A 228 -3.01 0.48 15.89
N THR A 229 -3.80 -0.50 15.47
CA THR A 229 -4.51 -0.41 14.20
C THR A 229 -5.69 0.55 14.39
N ASP A 230 -6.03 1.31 13.34
CA ASP A 230 -7.17 2.26 13.34
C ASP A 230 -8.53 1.53 13.48
N ASN A 231 -8.63 0.69 14.49
CA ASN A 231 -9.84 -0.01 14.89
C ASN A 231 -10.55 0.80 15.99
N LYS A 232 -11.01 2.03 15.62
CA LYS A 232 -11.91 2.80 16.49
C LYS A 232 -13.07 1.93 17.03
N ALA A 233 -13.52 0.93 16.25
CA ALA A 233 -14.57 0.00 16.66
C ALA A 233 -14.15 -0.95 17.79
N LYS A 234 -12.86 -1.35 17.89
CA LYS A 234 -12.40 -2.28 18.95
C LYS A 234 -12.32 -1.61 20.31
N TYR A 235 -12.13 -0.29 20.36
CA TYR A 235 -11.95 0.49 21.59
C TYR A 235 -13.06 1.52 21.83
N ALA A 236 -14.08 1.58 20.96
CA ALA A 236 -15.20 2.54 21.05
C ALA A 236 -16.04 2.40 22.34
N GLY A 237 -15.91 1.28 23.06
CA GLY A 237 -16.62 1.03 24.33
C GLY A 237 -15.76 1.23 25.59
N VAL A 238 -14.46 1.52 25.47
CA VAL A 238 -13.58 1.69 26.63
C VAL A 238 -13.47 3.17 26.95
N SER A 239 -14.34 3.65 27.82
CA SER A 239 -14.27 5.01 28.38
C SER A 239 -13.08 5.09 29.35
N ILE A 240 -12.13 5.98 29.09
CA ILE A 240 -11.16 6.40 30.12
C ILE A 240 -11.89 7.39 31.02
N LYS A 241 -11.81 7.22 32.33
CA LYS A 241 -12.28 8.25 33.25
C LYS A 241 -11.42 9.51 33.03
N GLU A 242 -12.02 10.66 33.03
CA GLU A 242 -11.33 11.94 32.77
C GLU A 242 -10.15 12.16 33.72
N THR A 243 -10.31 11.79 34.99
CA THR A 243 -9.26 11.81 36.01
C THR A 243 -8.04 10.93 35.67
N ASP A 244 -8.26 9.76 35.08
CA ASP A 244 -7.17 8.87 34.65
C ASP A 244 -6.47 9.42 33.41
N ALA A 245 -7.22 10.06 32.52
CA ALA A 245 -6.66 10.67 31.31
C ALA A 245 -5.75 11.86 31.64
N ASP A 246 -6.13 12.71 32.61
CA ASP A 246 -5.30 13.84 33.09
C ASP A 246 -4.02 13.35 33.75
N ARG A 247 -4.12 12.33 34.58
CA ARG A 247 -2.96 11.71 35.22
C ARG A 247 -1.99 11.13 34.19
N TYR A 248 -2.46 10.37 33.25
CA TYR A 248 -1.63 9.76 32.19
C TYR A 248 -0.97 10.81 31.29
N GLU A 249 -1.66 11.92 31.02
CA GLU A 249 -1.09 13.05 30.28
C GLU A 249 0.09 13.66 31.04
N GLN A 250 -0.07 13.92 32.33
CA GLN A 250 0.99 14.45 33.17
C GLN A 250 2.16 13.48 33.28
N GLU A 251 1.92 12.19 33.52
CA GLU A 251 2.96 11.15 33.58
C GLU A 251 3.73 11.08 32.24
N LEU A 252 3.04 11.18 31.10
CA LEU A 252 3.67 11.19 29.78
C LEU A 252 4.58 12.42 29.60
N ILE A 253 4.09 13.62 29.87
CA ILE A 253 4.85 14.88 29.71
C ILE A 253 6.06 14.90 30.64
N GLU A 254 5.90 14.50 31.89
CA GLU A 254 7.02 14.45 32.86
C GLU A 254 8.06 13.42 32.41
N TYR A 255 7.66 12.26 31.95
CA TYR A 255 8.56 11.23 31.46
C TYR A 255 9.34 11.71 30.22
N MET A 256 8.67 12.34 29.26
CA MET A 256 9.31 12.92 28.08
C MET A 256 10.34 13.98 28.43
N ALA A 257 10.06 14.83 29.43
CA ALA A 257 10.98 15.90 29.84
C ALA A 257 12.20 15.34 30.61
N LYS A 258 11.98 14.38 31.53
CA LYS A 258 13.00 13.87 32.42
C LYS A 258 13.91 12.83 31.76
N GLU A 259 13.32 11.81 31.16
CA GLU A 259 14.04 10.65 30.64
C GLU A 259 14.45 10.81 29.16
N LYS A 260 13.91 11.83 28.47
CA LYS A 260 14.21 12.17 27.07
C LYS A 260 14.16 10.99 26.11
N PRO A 261 13.14 10.11 26.16
CA PRO A 261 13.07 8.90 25.34
C PRO A 261 13.06 9.22 23.84
N TYR A 262 12.72 10.43 23.45
CA TYR A 262 12.72 10.92 22.06
C TYR A 262 14.12 10.95 21.41
N LEU A 263 15.20 10.86 22.20
CA LEU A 263 16.57 10.75 21.69
C LEU A 263 16.82 9.38 21.03
N ASP A 264 16.02 8.36 21.37
CA ASP A 264 16.03 7.12 20.63
C ASP A 264 15.35 7.30 19.29
N SER A 265 16.09 7.15 18.20
CA SER A 265 15.58 7.32 16.83
C SER A 265 14.55 6.27 16.43
N GLY A 266 14.53 5.11 17.08
CA GLY A 266 13.63 3.99 16.86
C GLY A 266 12.40 3.98 17.76
N LEU A 267 12.21 4.97 18.65
CA LEU A 267 11.13 5.00 19.61
C LEU A 267 9.76 4.76 18.99
N THR A 268 9.02 3.79 19.55
CA THR A 268 7.64 3.47 19.18
C THR A 268 6.65 3.80 20.29
N LEU A 269 5.37 3.90 19.95
CA LEU A 269 4.29 4.06 20.93
C LEU A 269 4.23 2.89 21.91
N SER A 270 4.52 1.67 21.43
CA SER A 270 4.59 0.46 22.25
C SER A 270 5.70 0.54 23.30
N ASP A 271 6.87 1.11 22.95
CA ASP A 271 7.98 1.28 23.89
C ASP A 271 7.58 2.25 25.01
N LEU A 272 6.97 3.38 24.66
CA LEU A 272 6.44 4.33 25.66
C LEU A 272 5.35 3.71 26.53
N SER A 273 4.42 2.98 25.94
CA SER A 273 3.37 2.25 26.64
C SER A 273 3.94 1.30 27.70
N THR A 274 4.98 0.53 27.32
CA THR A 274 5.64 -0.41 28.22
C THR A 274 6.37 0.32 29.36
N LYS A 275 7.09 1.41 29.05
CA LYS A 275 7.88 2.19 30.02
C LYS A 275 6.99 2.92 31.03
N LEU A 276 5.84 3.45 30.59
CA LEU A 276 4.89 4.15 31.44
C LEU A 276 3.89 3.21 32.11
N ASN A 277 3.86 1.92 31.73
CA ASN A 277 2.83 0.96 32.15
C ASN A 277 1.40 1.46 31.87
N ILE A 278 1.23 2.18 30.76
CA ILE A 278 -0.05 2.67 30.25
C ILE A 278 -0.40 1.90 28.99
N PRO A 279 -1.59 1.30 28.86
CA PRO A 279 -1.97 0.60 27.64
C PRO A 279 -1.82 1.47 26.39
N ALA A 280 -1.22 0.92 25.31
CA ALA A 280 -0.88 1.67 24.11
C ALA A 280 -2.08 2.40 23.47
N TYR A 281 -3.28 1.81 23.51
CA TYR A 281 -4.50 2.45 23.02
C TYR A 281 -4.91 3.69 23.83
N GLN A 282 -4.68 3.69 25.17
CA GLN A 282 -4.94 4.84 26.04
C GLN A 282 -3.93 5.94 25.77
N LEU A 283 -2.66 5.59 25.67
CA LEU A 283 -1.59 6.53 25.36
C LEU A 283 -1.80 7.21 23.99
N SER A 284 -2.17 6.42 22.96
CA SER A 284 -2.54 6.95 21.64
C SER A 284 -3.72 7.92 21.72
N ARG A 285 -4.72 7.57 22.51
CA ARG A 285 -5.92 8.39 22.68
C ARG A 285 -5.58 9.74 23.33
N ILE A 286 -4.74 9.75 24.36
CA ILE A 286 -4.28 10.97 25.02
C ILE A 286 -3.53 11.86 24.02
N ILE A 287 -2.58 11.30 23.28
CA ILE A 287 -1.80 12.05 22.30
C ILE A 287 -2.71 12.61 21.19
N ASN A 288 -3.67 11.82 20.69
CA ASN A 288 -4.54 12.26 19.60
C ASN A 288 -5.67 13.19 20.06
N GLU A 289 -6.36 12.88 21.18
CA GLU A 289 -7.58 13.58 21.60
C GLU A 289 -7.29 14.78 22.49
N LYS A 290 -6.33 14.67 23.44
CA LYS A 290 -6.00 15.77 24.35
C LYS A 290 -4.89 16.70 23.81
N LEU A 291 -3.81 16.13 23.27
CA LEU A 291 -2.71 16.93 22.71
C LEU A 291 -2.94 17.32 21.26
N GLY A 292 -3.92 16.73 20.56
CA GLY A 292 -4.26 17.05 19.17
C GLY A 292 -3.18 16.62 18.15
N LEU A 293 -2.29 15.71 18.53
CA LEU A 293 -1.15 15.29 17.73
C LEU A 293 -1.20 13.79 17.44
N ASN A 294 -0.60 13.33 16.34
CA ASN A 294 -0.24 11.92 16.21
C ASN A 294 1.09 11.66 16.92
N PHE A 295 1.42 10.38 17.17
CA PHE A 295 2.63 10.00 17.88
C PHE A 295 3.92 10.49 17.21
N PHE A 296 3.97 10.44 15.87
CA PHE A 296 5.09 10.94 15.09
C PHE A 296 5.33 12.44 15.35
N ASP A 297 4.30 13.27 15.23
CA ASP A 297 4.41 14.71 15.44
C ASP A 297 4.71 15.02 16.90
N PHE A 298 4.10 14.31 17.86
CA PHE A 298 4.37 14.46 19.29
C PHE A 298 5.85 14.25 19.64
N VAL A 299 6.43 13.13 19.25
CA VAL A 299 7.85 12.85 19.53
C VAL A 299 8.78 13.83 18.81
N ASN A 300 8.48 14.16 17.57
CA ASN A 300 9.33 15.02 16.76
C ASN A 300 9.29 16.49 17.21
N GLN A 301 8.24 16.94 17.91
CA GLN A 301 8.27 18.24 18.60
C GLN A 301 9.40 18.31 19.62
N TYR A 302 9.54 17.32 20.48
CA TYR A 302 10.63 17.28 21.46
C TYR A 302 12.00 17.23 20.79
N ARG A 303 12.15 16.46 19.69
CA ARG A 303 13.40 16.40 18.93
C ARG A 303 13.78 17.75 18.32
N VAL A 304 12.81 18.49 17.80
CA VAL A 304 13.05 19.83 17.22
C VAL A 304 13.43 20.81 18.31
N GLU A 305 12.78 20.81 19.46
CA GLU A 305 13.16 21.67 20.59
C GLU A 305 14.57 21.32 21.14
N GLU A 306 14.93 20.04 21.21
CA GLU A 306 16.29 19.61 21.57
C GLU A 306 17.32 20.11 20.55
N VAL A 307 17.03 20.06 19.24
CA VAL A 307 17.89 20.63 18.19
C VAL A 307 18.04 22.12 18.37
N LYS A 308 16.97 22.87 18.63
CA LYS A 308 17.03 24.32 18.86
C LYS A 308 17.87 24.65 20.04
N ALA A 309 17.71 23.95 21.17
CA ALA A 309 18.49 24.12 22.37
C ALA A 309 19.99 23.86 22.10
N LYS A 310 20.33 22.79 21.42
CA LYS A 310 21.71 22.45 21.06
C LYS A 310 22.34 23.42 20.07
N ILE A 311 21.58 23.99 19.13
CA ILE A 311 22.08 25.02 18.21
C ILE A 311 22.40 26.33 18.96
N ALA A 312 21.59 26.63 19.98
CA ALA A 312 21.78 27.85 20.79
C ALA A 312 22.93 27.74 21.82
N ASP A 313 23.35 26.51 22.16
CA ASP A 313 24.43 26.28 23.13
C ASP A 313 25.81 26.37 22.47
N PRO A 314 26.67 27.33 22.88
CA PRO A 314 28.02 27.46 22.35
C PRO A 314 28.92 26.22 22.51
N ALA A 315 28.62 25.36 23.49
CA ALA A 315 29.35 24.10 23.69
C ALA A 315 29.26 23.17 22.48
N ASN A 316 28.22 23.34 21.65
CA ASN A 316 27.96 22.52 20.46
C ASN A 316 28.39 23.18 19.13
N ASP A 317 29.13 24.31 19.18
CA ASP A 317 29.55 25.04 17.97
C ASP A 317 30.47 24.21 17.05
N ASN A 318 31.17 23.22 17.60
CA ASN A 318 32.01 22.25 16.89
C ASN A 318 31.22 21.19 16.16
N LEU A 319 29.92 21.02 16.47
CA LEU A 319 29.09 20.02 15.85
C LEU A 319 28.45 20.53 14.55
N SER A 320 28.37 19.63 13.56
CA SER A 320 27.58 19.91 12.36
C SER A 320 26.08 19.87 12.68
N LEU A 321 25.25 20.61 11.92
CA LEU A 321 23.79 20.54 12.06
C LEU A 321 23.26 19.13 11.96
N LEU A 322 23.89 18.27 11.16
CA LEU A 322 23.51 16.87 11.01
C LEU A 322 23.91 16.05 12.25
N GLY A 323 25.08 16.34 12.84
CA GLY A 323 25.50 15.73 14.11
C GLY A 323 24.52 16.06 15.24
N ILE A 324 24.17 17.35 15.40
CA ILE A 324 23.15 17.79 16.35
C ILE A 324 21.82 17.06 16.13
N ALA A 325 21.39 16.91 14.86
CA ALA A 325 20.14 16.20 14.55
C ALA A 325 20.17 14.73 14.97
N PHE A 326 21.27 14.01 14.71
CA PHE A 326 21.41 12.61 15.11
C PHE A 326 21.43 12.45 16.63
N GLU A 327 22.13 13.32 17.35
CA GLU A 327 22.11 13.34 18.81
C GLU A 327 20.75 13.75 19.41
N SER A 328 19.88 14.35 18.62
CA SER A 328 18.51 14.72 19.00
C SER A 328 17.47 13.69 18.57
N GLY A 329 17.89 12.48 18.14
CA GLY A 329 17.02 11.35 17.83
C GLY A 329 16.54 11.27 16.38
N PHE A 330 17.02 12.10 15.46
CA PHE A 330 16.77 11.90 14.04
C PHE A 330 17.69 10.82 13.47
N ASN A 331 17.18 10.00 12.54
CA ASN A 331 17.95 8.92 11.91
C ASN A 331 18.41 9.21 10.48
N THR A 332 17.90 10.28 9.84
CA THR A 332 18.29 10.66 8.48
C THR A 332 18.26 12.19 8.31
N LYS A 333 19.14 12.69 7.41
CA LYS A 333 19.15 14.11 7.00
C LYS A 333 17.81 14.55 6.41
N SER A 334 17.19 13.67 5.62
CA SER A 334 15.92 13.97 4.95
C SER A 334 14.77 14.13 5.96
N ALA A 335 14.69 13.23 6.97
CA ALA A 335 13.71 13.33 8.05
C ALA A 335 13.89 14.62 8.83
N PHE A 336 15.12 14.89 9.27
CA PHE A 336 15.47 16.11 10.00
C PHE A 336 15.04 17.37 9.27
N ASN A 337 15.51 17.58 8.04
CA ASN A 337 15.18 18.79 7.28
C ASN A 337 13.67 18.96 7.06
N ARG A 338 12.97 17.87 6.73
CA ARG A 338 11.52 17.88 6.48
C ARG A 338 10.75 18.22 7.74
N VAL A 339 11.08 17.57 8.87
CA VAL A 339 10.37 17.76 10.13
C VAL A 339 10.67 19.13 10.72
N PHE A 340 11.93 19.54 10.75
CA PHE A 340 12.34 20.85 11.27
C PHE A 340 11.64 21.96 10.49
N LYS A 341 11.66 21.92 9.14
CA LYS A 341 10.97 22.90 8.31
C LYS A 341 9.45 22.89 8.52
N LYS A 342 8.84 21.71 8.69
CA LYS A 342 7.40 21.60 8.97
C LYS A 342 7.01 22.30 10.26
N MET A 343 7.84 22.21 11.31
CA MET A 343 7.52 22.69 12.66
C MET A 343 7.97 24.14 12.92
N THR A 344 8.99 24.61 12.20
CA THR A 344 9.57 25.95 12.42
C THR A 344 9.36 26.90 11.24
N GLU A 345 8.81 26.40 10.13
CA GLU A 345 8.66 27.09 8.83
C GLU A 345 9.99 27.49 8.17
N GLN A 346 11.13 27.20 8.82
CA GLN A 346 12.49 27.51 8.38
C GLN A 346 13.32 26.23 8.21
N THR A 347 14.35 26.31 7.35
CA THR A 347 15.35 25.23 7.31
C THR A 347 16.28 25.32 8.52
N PRO A 348 16.91 24.22 8.98
CA PRO A 348 17.87 24.24 10.08
C PRO A 348 19.02 25.24 9.88
N SER A 349 19.47 25.43 8.63
CA SER A 349 20.56 26.38 8.30
C SER A 349 20.12 27.84 8.41
N GLU A 350 18.91 28.16 7.99
CA GLU A 350 18.31 29.47 8.13
C GLU A 350 18.14 29.83 9.61
N TYR A 351 17.60 28.86 10.39
CA TYR A 351 17.44 29.04 11.84
C TYR A 351 18.78 29.31 12.56
N LYS A 352 19.83 28.51 12.28
CA LYS A 352 21.16 28.72 12.85
C LYS A 352 21.74 30.08 12.46
N LYS A 353 21.53 30.54 11.22
CA LYS A 353 22.00 31.84 10.75
C LYS A 353 21.29 33.03 11.43
N GLN A 354 20.00 32.85 11.73
CA GLN A 354 19.21 33.86 12.44
C GLN A 354 19.67 34.05 13.90
N LEU A 355 20.00 32.95 14.59
CA LEU A 355 20.49 32.98 15.97
C LEU A 355 21.90 33.63 16.12
N LYS A 356 22.72 33.59 15.06
CA LYS A 356 24.08 34.15 15.06
C LYS A 356 24.13 35.62 14.58
N ARG A 357 22.98 36.21 14.28
CA ARG A 357 22.82 37.62 13.96
C ARG A 357 22.43 38.43 15.20
#